data_3328ab8ac6c44d3bea85e60250f2010f
#
_entry.id   3328ab8ac6c44d3bea85e60250f2010f
#
_cell.length_a   1.000
_cell.length_b   1.000
_cell.length_c   1.000
_cell.angle_alpha   90.00
_cell.angle_beta   90.00
_cell.angle_gamma   90.00
#
_symmetry.space_group_name_H-M   'P 1'
#
loop_
_entity.id
_entity.type
_entity.pdbx_description
1 polymer ?
#
loop_
_entity_poly.entity_id
_entity_poly.type
_entity_poly.pdbx_seq_one_letter_code
_entity_poly.pdbx_strand_id
1 'polypeptide(L)'
;MQQDYKRIPIYLHNQVMACLRRYLLQANLLLHSEYKEPKISYKSKGSIAGSAVLNRWEIQLNITMLCENEENFIEEVVPHELAHLITFQIYGKVKPHGKEWQYIMSEIMKKPPKVTHNFNFKRYEYVYICDCQEHYLSPIRHNKIKKNKTSYQCRKCGTILRLKNII
;
A
#
# COMPACT_ATOMS: atom_id res chain seq x y z
N MET A 1 -21.39 -6.14 1.71
CA MET A 1 -20.59 -7.36 1.44
C MET A 1 -19.22 -6.91 0.98
N GLN A 2 -18.17 -7.32 1.67
CA GLN A 2 -16.80 -6.94 1.36
C GLN A 2 -16.20 -8.04 0.49
N GLN A 3 -15.77 -7.70 -0.72
CA GLN A 3 -15.02 -8.63 -1.58
C GLN A 3 -13.63 -8.82 -0.97
N ASP A 4 -13.38 -10.02 -0.47
CA ASP A 4 -12.03 -10.45 -0.06
C ASP A 4 -11.29 -10.87 -1.34
N TYR A 5 -10.53 -9.94 -1.93
CA TYR A 5 -9.77 -10.18 -3.15
C TYR A 5 -8.65 -11.19 -2.89
N LYS A 6 -8.94 -12.47 -3.06
CA LYS A 6 -7.94 -13.54 -2.95
C LYS A 6 -7.01 -13.63 -4.17
N ARG A 7 -7.45 -13.11 -5.32
CA ARG A 7 -6.70 -13.07 -6.57
C ARG A 7 -6.94 -11.76 -7.30
N ILE A 8 -5.89 -11.25 -7.95
CA ILE A 8 -5.99 -10.07 -8.80
C ILE A 8 -6.79 -10.40 -10.07
N PRO A 9 -7.74 -9.56 -10.50
CA PRO A 9 -8.33 -9.64 -11.83
C PRO A 9 -7.25 -9.53 -12.91
N ILE A 10 -7.32 -10.38 -13.92
CA ILE A 10 -6.28 -10.45 -14.97
C ILE A 10 -6.10 -9.12 -15.70
N TYR A 11 -7.18 -8.38 -15.93
CA TYR A 11 -7.10 -7.07 -16.59
C TYR A 11 -6.31 -6.06 -15.78
N LEU A 12 -6.49 -6.01 -14.43
CA LEU A 12 -5.70 -5.14 -13.55
C LEU A 12 -4.23 -5.55 -13.54
N HIS A 13 -3.94 -6.85 -13.49
CA HIS A 13 -2.57 -7.33 -13.62
C HIS A 13 -1.92 -6.84 -14.91
N ASN A 14 -2.63 -6.97 -16.04
CA ASN A 14 -2.12 -6.52 -17.35
C ASN A 14 -1.87 -5.00 -17.37
N GLN A 15 -2.73 -4.20 -16.75
CA GLN A 15 -2.54 -2.76 -16.62
C GLN A 15 -1.33 -2.42 -15.74
N VAL A 16 -1.14 -3.10 -14.61
CA VAL A 16 0.07 -2.97 -13.77
C VAL A 16 1.33 -3.26 -14.57
N MET A 17 1.33 -4.37 -15.33
CA MET A 17 2.50 -4.76 -16.14
C MET A 17 2.76 -3.78 -17.28
N ALA A 18 1.73 -3.26 -17.93
CA ALA A 18 1.86 -2.25 -18.97
C ALA A 18 2.46 -0.95 -18.42
N CYS A 19 1.97 -0.46 -17.28
CA CYS A 19 2.50 0.70 -16.58
C CYS A 19 3.98 0.47 -16.18
N LEU A 20 4.27 -0.67 -15.55
CA LEU A 20 5.63 -1.04 -15.15
C LEU A 20 6.61 -1.01 -16.33
N ARG A 21 6.27 -1.68 -17.44
CA ARG A 21 7.12 -1.76 -18.63
C ARG A 21 7.35 -0.39 -19.26
N ARG A 22 6.35 0.46 -19.28
CA ARG A 22 6.48 1.84 -19.78
C ARG A 22 7.51 2.62 -18.98
N TYR A 23 7.42 2.62 -17.64
CA TYR A 23 8.37 3.35 -16.79
C TYR A 23 9.75 2.69 -16.75
N LEU A 24 9.82 1.37 -16.84
CA LEU A 24 11.08 0.65 -16.91
C LEU A 24 11.83 0.95 -18.22
N LEU A 25 11.13 0.96 -19.36
CA LEU A 25 11.70 1.36 -20.65
C LEU A 25 12.21 2.81 -20.60
N GLN A 26 11.41 3.72 -20.06
CA GLN A 26 11.80 5.12 -19.87
C GLN A 26 13.06 5.24 -19.00
N ALA A 27 13.13 4.52 -17.89
CA ALA A 27 14.30 4.52 -17.02
C ALA A 27 15.53 3.95 -17.73
N ASN A 28 15.40 2.84 -18.44
CA ASN A 28 16.51 2.25 -19.20
C ASN A 28 17.06 3.20 -20.26
N LEU A 29 16.19 3.91 -20.98
CA LEU A 29 16.59 4.89 -21.99
C LEU A 29 17.31 6.07 -21.35
N LEU A 30 16.77 6.68 -20.31
CA LEU A 30 17.32 7.89 -19.70
C LEU A 30 18.59 7.63 -18.87
N LEU A 31 18.72 6.43 -18.30
CA LEU A 31 19.87 6.04 -17.48
C LEU A 31 20.92 5.24 -18.25
N HIS A 32 20.72 5.00 -19.56
CA HIS A 32 21.57 4.14 -20.38
C HIS A 32 21.83 2.77 -19.71
N SER A 33 20.78 2.14 -19.21
CA SER A 33 20.81 0.92 -18.40
C SER A 33 19.96 -0.17 -19.02
N GLU A 34 20.11 -1.41 -18.55
CA GLU A 34 19.35 -2.58 -19.00
C GLU A 34 18.69 -3.30 -17.79
N TYR A 35 17.96 -2.53 -16.97
CA TYR A 35 17.21 -3.12 -15.85
C TYR A 35 16.17 -4.10 -16.38
N LYS A 36 16.18 -5.31 -15.82
CA LYS A 36 15.17 -6.33 -16.12
C LYS A 36 13.86 -6.01 -15.42
N GLU A 37 12.77 -6.58 -15.92
CA GLU A 37 11.45 -6.46 -15.32
C GLU A 37 11.45 -7.01 -13.89
N PRO A 38 11.08 -6.22 -12.86
CA PRO A 38 11.00 -6.71 -11.50
C PRO A 38 9.80 -7.65 -11.33
N LYS A 39 9.92 -8.57 -10.38
CA LYS A 39 8.80 -9.43 -10.00
C LYS A 39 7.68 -8.60 -9.38
N ILE A 40 6.43 -8.86 -9.79
CA ILE A 40 5.24 -8.30 -9.16
C ILE A 40 4.57 -9.36 -8.30
N SER A 41 4.24 -8.99 -7.06
CA SER A 41 3.44 -9.81 -6.16
C SER A 41 2.35 -8.98 -5.49
N TYR A 42 1.32 -9.65 -4.98
CA TYR A 42 0.14 -9.01 -4.41
C TYR A 42 -0.07 -9.46 -2.97
N LYS A 43 -0.41 -8.50 -2.09
CA LYS A 43 -0.76 -8.75 -0.69
C LYS A 43 -2.17 -8.28 -0.43
N SER A 44 -2.98 -9.10 0.23
CA SER A 44 -4.37 -8.76 0.58
C SER A 44 -4.51 -8.02 1.92
N LYS A 45 -3.43 -7.88 2.71
CA LYS A 45 -3.48 -7.30 4.06
C LYS A 45 -2.48 -6.17 4.22
N GLY A 46 -2.84 -5.21 5.06
CA GLY A 46 -1.97 -4.07 5.42
C GLY A 46 -2.53 -2.73 4.98
N SER A 47 -1.92 -1.67 5.49
CA SER A 47 -2.28 -0.27 5.22
C SER A 47 -1.30 0.42 4.26
N ILE A 48 -0.34 -0.31 3.71
CA ILE A 48 0.68 0.20 2.78
C ILE A 48 0.23 -0.17 1.37
N ALA A 49 0.21 0.81 0.46
CA ALA A 49 -0.24 0.64 -0.92
C ALA A 49 0.70 -0.26 -1.73
N GLY A 50 2.00 -0.01 -1.64
CA GLY A 50 3.06 -0.79 -2.28
C GLY A 50 4.29 -0.89 -1.41
N SER A 51 5.21 -1.75 -1.78
CA SER A 51 6.55 -1.80 -1.19
C SER A 51 7.56 -2.42 -2.16
N ALA A 52 8.70 -1.76 -2.32
CA ALA A 52 9.84 -2.27 -3.04
C ALA A 52 10.66 -3.22 -2.16
N VAL A 53 10.84 -4.46 -2.57
CA VAL A 53 11.71 -5.44 -1.90
C VAL A 53 13.07 -5.40 -2.57
N LEU A 54 13.91 -4.49 -2.09
CA LEU A 54 15.16 -4.08 -2.74
C LEU A 54 16.08 -5.26 -3.09
N ASN A 55 16.33 -6.15 -2.14
CA ASN A 55 17.24 -7.29 -2.32
C ASN A 55 16.70 -8.40 -3.25
N ARG A 56 15.42 -8.35 -3.62
CA ARG A 56 14.77 -9.35 -4.47
C ARG A 56 14.32 -8.82 -5.82
N TRP A 57 14.55 -7.52 -6.08
CA TRP A 57 14.10 -6.86 -7.29
C TRP A 57 12.60 -7.14 -7.52
N GLU A 58 11.78 -6.85 -6.48
CA GLU A 58 10.35 -7.18 -6.44
C GLU A 58 9.53 -6.01 -5.96
N ILE A 59 8.38 -5.79 -6.57
CA ILE A 59 7.36 -4.85 -6.12
C ILE A 59 6.17 -5.64 -5.57
N GLN A 60 5.75 -5.32 -4.35
CA GLN A 60 4.58 -5.90 -3.73
C GLN A 60 3.47 -4.86 -3.66
N LEU A 61 2.30 -5.15 -4.22
CA LEU A 61 1.16 -4.26 -4.29
C LEU A 61 0.02 -4.73 -3.40
N ASN A 62 -0.72 -3.79 -2.80
CA ASN A 62 -1.91 -4.09 -2.03
C ASN A 62 -3.09 -4.30 -2.98
N ILE A 63 -3.55 -5.56 -3.06
CA ILE A 63 -4.61 -5.95 -3.99
C ILE A 63 -5.94 -5.24 -3.70
N THR A 64 -6.28 -5.02 -2.42
CA THR A 64 -7.52 -4.34 -2.03
C THR A 64 -7.51 -2.89 -2.49
N MET A 65 -6.43 -2.15 -2.18
CA MET A 65 -6.30 -0.76 -2.62
C MET A 65 -6.25 -0.64 -4.14
N LEU A 66 -5.56 -1.57 -4.81
CA LEU A 66 -5.51 -1.62 -6.27
C LEU A 66 -6.90 -1.81 -6.87
N CYS A 67 -7.70 -2.77 -6.38
CA CYS A 67 -9.06 -3.01 -6.89
C CYS A 67 -10.04 -1.87 -6.56
N GLU A 68 -9.81 -1.12 -5.48
CA GLU A 68 -10.67 0.00 -5.10
C GLU A 68 -10.33 1.33 -5.79
N ASN A 69 -9.10 1.47 -6.34
CA ASN A 69 -8.61 2.73 -6.92
C ASN A 69 -8.06 2.58 -8.35
N GLU A 70 -7.95 1.37 -8.83
CA GLU A 70 -7.57 0.97 -10.21
C GLU A 70 -6.49 1.85 -10.86
N GLU A 71 -6.83 2.65 -11.89
CA GLU A 71 -5.89 3.45 -12.65
C GLU A 71 -5.09 4.43 -11.79
N ASN A 72 -5.75 5.13 -10.85
CA ASN A 72 -5.08 6.07 -9.97
C ASN A 72 -4.01 5.39 -9.12
N PHE A 73 -4.32 4.18 -8.62
CA PHE A 73 -3.36 3.39 -7.87
C PHE A 73 -2.17 2.97 -8.74
N ILE A 74 -2.44 2.46 -9.93
CA ILE A 74 -1.41 1.97 -10.86
C ILE A 74 -0.45 3.10 -11.24
N GLU A 75 -0.99 4.26 -11.64
CA GLU A 75 -0.22 5.41 -12.11
C GLU A 75 0.59 6.11 -11.00
N GLU A 76 0.23 5.92 -9.73
CA GLU A 76 0.96 6.50 -8.62
C GLU A 76 1.92 5.50 -7.96
N VAL A 77 1.46 4.27 -7.67
CA VAL A 77 2.23 3.32 -6.84
C VAL A 77 3.29 2.58 -7.65
N VAL A 78 2.98 2.17 -8.88
CA VAL A 78 3.94 1.39 -9.68
C VAL A 78 5.23 2.17 -9.96
N PRO A 79 5.20 3.41 -10.47
CA PRO A 79 6.43 4.19 -10.65
C PRO A 79 7.11 4.56 -9.34
N HIS A 80 6.36 4.76 -8.24
CA HIS A 80 6.90 5.02 -6.91
C HIS A 80 7.78 3.87 -6.42
N GLU A 81 7.27 2.65 -6.48
CA GLU A 81 8.01 1.46 -6.03
C GLU A 81 9.16 1.10 -7.01
N LEU A 82 8.97 1.29 -8.32
CA LEU A 82 10.03 1.13 -9.28
C LEU A 82 11.18 2.13 -9.04
N ALA A 83 10.85 3.38 -8.69
CA ALA A 83 11.86 4.38 -8.34
C ALA A 83 12.69 3.96 -7.13
N HIS A 84 12.09 3.32 -6.11
CA HIS A 84 12.84 2.75 -4.98
C HIS A 84 13.82 1.66 -5.41
N LEU A 85 13.39 0.75 -6.30
CA LEU A 85 14.26 -0.31 -6.82
C LEU A 85 15.45 0.28 -7.58
N ILE A 86 15.19 1.21 -8.51
CA ILE A 86 16.24 1.86 -9.32
C ILE A 86 17.18 2.68 -8.44
N THR A 87 16.65 3.46 -7.49
CA THR A 87 17.46 4.20 -6.52
C THR A 87 18.43 3.29 -5.79
N PHE A 88 17.95 2.13 -5.35
CA PHE A 88 18.81 1.16 -4.67
C PHE A 88 19.90 0.57 -5.58
N GLN A 89 19.61 0.34 -6.86
CA GLN A 89 20.60 -0.15 -7.82
C GLN A 89 21.73 0.87 -8.07
N ILE A 90 21.39 2.17 -8.11
CA ILE A 90 22.36 3.22 -8.43
C ILE A 90 23.14 3.66 -7.18
N TYR A 91 22.45 3.87 -6.06
CA TYR A 91 23.02 4.52 -4.87
C TYR A 91 23.17 3.59 -3.67
N GLY A 92 22.72 2.32 -3.76
CA GLY A 92 22.70 1.41 -2.63
C GLY A 92 21.67 1.84 -1.57
N LYS A 93 21.98 1.55 -0.30
CA LYS A 93 21.08 1.87 0.81
C LYS A 93 21.16 3.35 1.18
N VAL A 94 20.16 4.12 0.77
CA VAL A 94 19.99 5.54 1.08
C VAL A 94 18.71 5.78 1.88
N LYS A 95 18.49 7.04 2.33
CA LYS A 95 17.25 7.41 3.03
C LYS A 95 16.04 7.23 2.13
N PRO A 96 15.00 6.48 2.55
CA PRO A 96 13.76 6.38 1.80
C PRO A 96 13.18 7.77 1.51
N HIS A 97 12.75 7.99 0.27
CA HIS A 97 12.25 9.28 -0.23
C HIS A 97 13.24 10.47 -0.07
N GLY A 98 14.55 10.15 0.08
CA GLY A 98 15.63 11.13 0.07
C GLY A 98 15.84 11.77 -1.31
N LYS A 99 16.85 12.64 -1.43
CA LYS A 99 17.14 13.37 -2.66
C LYS A 99 17.39 12.46 -3.88
N GLU A 100 17.98 11.29 -3.65
CA GLU A 100 18.26 10.30 -4.69
C GLU A 100 16.96 9.73 -5.27
N TRP A 101 16.03 9.33 -4.41
CA TRP A 101 14.72 8.84 -4.83
C TRP A 101 13.89 9.96 -5.48
N GLN A 102 13.93 11.18 -4.91
CA GLN A 102 13.23 12.34 -5.49
C GLN A 102 13.75 12.64 -6.90
N TYR A 103 15.06 12.55 -7.13
CA TYR A 103 15.66 12.69 -8.45
C TYR A 103 15.11 11.62 -9.43
N ILE A 104 15.08 10.36 -9.03
CA ILE A 104 14.52 9.29 -9.88
C ILE A 104 13.05 9.55 -10.18
N MET A 105 12.25 9.98 -9.19
CA MET A 105 10.83 10.30 -9.43
C MET A 105 10.65 11.47 -10.38
N SER A 106 11.33 12.60 -10.16
CA SER A 106 11.15 13.82 -10.97
C SER A 106 11.81 13.72 -12.34
N GLU A 107 13.08 13.28 -12.40
CA GLU A 107 13.86 13.35 -13.63
C GLU A 107 13.71 12.08 -14.48
N ILE A 108 13.57 10.92 -13.87
CA ILE A 108 13.49 9.66 -14.60
C ILE A 108 12.04 9.22 -14.81
N MET A 109 11.21 9.18 -13.75
CA MET A 109 9.80 8.82 -13.89
C MET A 109 8.91 9.95 -14.41
N LYS A 110 9.41 11.21 -14.40
CA LYS A 110 8.64 12.41 -14.77
C LYS A 110 7.33 12.54 -13.98
N LYS A 111 7.40 12.18 -12.70
CA LYS A 111 6.30 12.26 -11.74
C LYS A 111 6.70 13.10 -10.53
N PRO A 112 5.76 13.85 -9.92
CA PRO A 112 6.06 14.57 -8.69
C PRO A 112 6.46 13.57 -7.58
N PRO A 113 7.51 13.88 -6.76
CA PRO A 113 8.02 12.98 -5.73
C PRO A 113 7.14 12.99 -4.47
N LYS A 114 5.88 12.60 -4.61
CA LYS A 114 4.91 12.47 -3.51
C LYS A 114 5.26 11.25 -2.66
N VAL A 115 5.43 11.47 -1.36
CA VAL A 115 5.77 10.42 -0.39
C VAL A 115 4.55 9.62 0.05
N THR A 116 3.36 10.23 0.02
CA THR A 116 2.11 9.63 0.48
C THR A 116 1.06 9.61 -0.62
N HIS A 117 0.23 8.59 -0.60
CA HIS A 117 -0.89 8.40 -1.52
C HIS A 117 -2.21 8.59 -0.76
N ASN A 118 -3.13 9.35 -1.34
CA ASN A 118 -4.49 9.56 -0.79
C ASN A 118 -5.48 8.61 -1.48
N PHE A 119 -5.33 7.30 -1.24
CA PHE A 119 -6.29 6.34 -1.75
C PHE A 119 -7.49 6.18 -0.81
N ASN A 120 -8.67 6.01 -1.39
CA ASN A 120 -9.85 5.58 -0.68
C ASN A 120 -9.61 4.14 -0.21
N PHE A 121 -9.25 3.99 1.04
CA PHE A 121 -9.07 2.70 1.68
C PHE A 121 -10.08 2.57 2.80
N LYS A 122 -11.11 1.75 2.60
CA LYS A 122 -12.03 1.38 3.68
C LYS A 122 -11.25 0.53 4.68
N ARG A 123 -10.76 1.17 5.74
CA ARG A 123 -10.22 0.43 6.87
C ARG A 123 -11.32 -0.44 7.44
N TYR A 124 -11.06 -1.74 7.59
CA TYR A 124 -11.93 -2.60 8.37
C TYR A 124 -12.00 -2.02 9.77
N GLU A 125 -13.17 -1.57 10.14
CA GLU A 125 -13.44 -1.10 11.47
C GLU A 125 -14.36 -2.11 12.14
N TYR A 126 -13.95 -2.56 13.32
CA TYR A 126 -14.76 -3.43 14.14
C TYR A 126 -15.68 -2.55 14.98
N VAL A 127 -16.99 -2.77 14.87
CA VAL A 127 -17.96 -2.01 15.64
C VAL A 127 -18.00 -2.54 17.06
N TYR A 128 -17.74 -1.69 18.02
CA TYR A 128 -17.87 -1.93 19.44
C TYR A 128 -18.96 -1.01 20.00
N ILE A 129 -19.60 -1.45 21.07
CA ILE A 129 -20.65 -0.67 21.75
C ILE A 129 -20.28 -0.47 23.21
N CYS A 130 -20.68 0.67 23.73
CA CYS A 130 -20.84 0.95 25.14
C CYS A 130 -22.33 1.27 25.41
N ASP A 131 -22.64 1.69 26.61
CA ASP A 131 -24.04 1.98 26.99
C ASP A 131 -24.58 3.29 26.35
N CYS A 132 -23.73 4.11 25.73
CA CYS A 132 -24.15 5.40 25.19
C CYS A 132 -23.93 5.60 23.66
N GLN A 133 -23.06 4.82 23.03
CA GLN A 133 -22.77 4.99 21.58
C GLN A 133 -22.00 3.83 20.99
N GLU A 134 -21.88 3.83 19.67
CA GLU A 134 -21.00 2.94 18.90
C GLU A 134 -19.57 3.50 18.79
N HIS A 135 -18.59 2.62 18.70
CA HIS A 135 -17.17 2.92 18.54
C HIS A 135 -16.58 2.07 17.43
N TYR A 136 -15.80 2.70 16.58
CA TYR A 136 -15.13 2.03 15.45
C TYR A 136 -13.66 1.81 15.80
N LEU A 137 -13.28 0.55 15.98
CA LEU A 137 -11.92 0.18 16.36
C LEU A 137 -11.16 -0.40 15.17
N SER A 138 -9.91 0.06 15.01
CA SER A 138 -9.01 -0.51 14.01
C SER A 138 -8.71 -2.00 14.29
N PRO A 139 -8.31 -2.79 13.27
CA PRO A 139 -7.91 -4.19 13.44
C PRO A 139 -6.84 -4.40 14.53
N ILE A 140 -5.93 -3.45 14.68
CA ILE A 140 -4.90 -3.50 15.72
C ILE A 140 -5.52 -3.48 17.12
N ARG A 141 -6.47 -2.56 17.36
CA ARG A 141 -7.16 -2.44 18.65
C ARG A 141 -8.06 -3.66 18.90
N HIS A 142 -8.82 -4.08 17.90
CA HIS A 142 -9.63 -5.30 17.96
C HIS A 142 -8.80 -6.53 18.35
N ASN A 143 -7.67 -6.76 17.66
CA ASN A 143 -6.79 -7.88 17.92
C ASN A 143 -6.16 -7.84 19.32
N LYS A 144 -5.88 -6.64 19.87
CA LYS A 144 -5.40 -6.49 21.25
C LYS A 144 -6.46 -6.93 22.26
N ILE A 145 -7.73 -6.53 22.04
CA ILE A 145 -8.86 -6.99 22.88
C ILE A 145 -9.02 -8.52 22.75
N LYS A 146 -9.10 -9.03 21.53
CA LYS A 146 -9.29 -10.47 21.27
C LYS A 146 -8.20 -11.35 21.91
N LYS A 147 -6.97 -10.84 22.03
CA LYS A 147 -5.85 -11.51 22.68
C LYS A 147 -5.76 -11.23 24.18
N ASN A 148 -6.78 -10.64 24.79
CA ASN A 148 -6.83 -10.23 26.19
C ASN A 148 -5.63 -9.38 26.66
N LYS A 149 -5.02 -8.61 25.72
CA LYS A 149 -3.88 -7.75 26.03
C LYS A 149 -4.28 -6.39 26.57
N THR A 150 -5.53 -5.97 26.35
CA THR A 150 -6.06 -4.68 26.79
C THR A 150 -7.59 -4.67 26.70
N SER A 151 -8.21 -3.77 27.46
CA SER A 151 -9.60 -3.35 27.30
C SER A 151 -9.64 -1.87 26.98
N TYR A 152 -10.70 -1.41 26.31
CA TYR A 152 -10.93 0.01 26.05
C TYR A 152 -12.25 0.42 26.70
N GLN A 153 -12.29 1.63 27.22
CA GLN A 153 -13.48 2.22 27.87
C GLN A 153 -13.95 3.44 27.08
N CYS A 154 -15.25 3.67 27.12
CA CYS A 154 -15.83 4.87 26.57
C CYS A 154 -15.45 6.08 27.43
N ARG A 155 -14.89 7.12 26.83
CA ARG A 155 -14.52 8.35 27.55
C ARG A 155 -15.72 9.13 28.09
N LYS A 156 -16.93 8.90 27.54
CA LYS A 156 -18.15 9.60 27.93
C LYS A 156 -18.88 8.91 29.08
N CYS A 157 -19.07 7.59 29.03
CA CYS A 157 -19.82 6.83 30.05
C CYS A 157 -19.00 5.89 30.91
N GLY A 158 -17.67 5.76 30.65
CA GLY A 158 -16.79 4.87 31.41
C GLY A 158 -16.95 3.37 31.15
N THR A 159 -17.98 2.96 30.42
CA THR A 159 -18.26 1.52 30.17
C THR A 159 -17.20 0.89 29.27
N ILE A 160 -16.83 -0.34 29.57
CA ILE A 160 -15.92 -1.15 28.76
C ILE A 160 -16.58 -1.45 27.41
N LEU A 161 -15.82 -1.28 26.33
CA LEU A 161 -16.33 -1.52 24.98
C LEU A 161 -16.49 -3.01 24.72
N ARG A 162 -17.65 -3.41 24.22
CA ARG A 162 -18.02 -4.78 23.83
C ARG A 162 -18.18 -4.87 22.32
N LEU A 163 -17.65 -5.94 21.69
CA LEU A 163 -17.83 -6.17 20.26
C LEU A 163 -19.32 -6.27 19.92
N LYS A 164 -19.77 -5.46 18.95
CA LYS A 164 -21.13 -5.57 18.44
C LYS A 164 -21.22 -6.83 17.57
N ASN A 165 -21.90 -7.87 18.05
CA ASN A 165 -22.21 -9.03 17.22
C ASN A 165 -23.18 -8.60 16.13
N ILE A 166 -22.78 -8.74 14.88
CA ILE A 166 -23.70 -8.66 13.74
C ILE A 166 -24.41 -10.02 13.71
N ILE A 167 -25.69 -10.01 14.14
CA ILE A 167 -26.60 -11.15 13.99
C ILE A 167 -26.94 -11.31 12.52
#